data_eaa5b90887854168a4a837443c82f681
#
_entry.id   eaa5b90887854168a4a837443c82f681
#
_cell.length_a   1.000
_cell.length_b   1.000
_cell.length_c   1.000
_cell.angle_alpha   90.00
_cell.angle_beta   90.00
_cell.angle_gamma   90.00
#
_symmetry.space_group_name_H-M   'P 1'
#
loop_
_entity.id
_entity.type
_entity.pdbx_description
1 polymer ?
#
loop_
_entity_poly.entity_id
_entity_poly.type
_entity_poly.pdbx_seq_one_letter_code
_entity_poly.pdbx_strand_id
1 'polypeptide(L)'
;MADQPALSFAKDIRPMFTDMDVEHMKPFGIDLSSRDDVEANADNIYATVSDGSMPPRGSGEERWSTEMCERFKQWQTQGFPP
;
A
#
# COMPACT_ATOMS: atom_id res chain seq x y z
N MET A 1 27.18 -5.36 2.69
CA MET A 1 25.86 -5.04 2.94
C MET A 1 25.01 -5.20 1.73
N ALA A 2 23.96 -5.78 1.89
CA ALA A 2 23.08 -5.92 0.77
C ALA A 2 22.35 -4.61 0.60
N ASP A 3 22.62 -4.01 -0.48
CA ASP A 3 21.87 -2.83 -0.80
C ASP A 3 20.54 -3.27 -1.31
N GLN A 4 19.51 -2.89 -0.58
CA GLN A 4 18.19 -3.11 -1.09
C GLN A 4 17.93 -2.06 -2.16
N PRO A 5 17.44 -2.45 -3.31
CA PRO A 5 17.10 -1.48 -4.34
C PRO A 5 16.02 -0.55 -3.82
N ALA A 6 16.07 0.69 -4.23
CA ALA A 6 15.03 1.64 -3.88
C ALA A 6 13.70 1.15 -4.45
N LEU A 7 12.68 1.12 -3.61
CA LEU A 7 11.34 0.77 -4.06
C LEU A 7 10.74 1.99 -4.75
N SER A 8 9.89 1.72 -5.73
CA SER A 8 9.23 2.78 -6.48
C SER A 8 7.74 2.65 -6.29
N PHE A 9 7.03 3.75 -6.05
CA PHE A 9 5.59 3.69 -5.93
C PHE A 9 4.99 3.09 -7.20
N ALA A 10 5.40 3.61 -8.35
CA ALA A 10 4.80 3.18 -9.62
C ALA A 10 5.05 1.71 -9.93
N LYS A 11 6.21 1.18 -9.53
CA LYS A 11 6.60 -0.18 -9.90
C LYS A 11 6.33 -1.20 -8.79
N ASP A 12 6.48 -0.80 -7.54
CA ASP A 12 6.49 -1.75 -6.42
C ASP A 12 5.28 -1.61 -5.51
N ILE A 13 4.75 -0.42 -5.35
CA ILE A 13 3.67 -0.17 -4.39
C ILE A 13 2.30 -0.13 -5.09
N ARG A 14 2.18 0.64 -6.17
CA ARG A 14 0.90 0.76 -6.88
C ARG A 14 0.34 -0.60 -7.33
N PRO A 15 1.17 -1.53 -7.84
CA PRO A 15 0.64 -2.84 -8.25
C PRO A 15 0.09 -3.69 -7.10
N MET A 16 0.41 -3.34 -5.85
CA MET A 16 -0.13 -4.07 -4.71
C MET A 16 -1.58 -3.69 -4.42
N PHE A 17 -2.04 -2.56 -4.93
CA PHE A 17 -3.43 -2.15 -4.80
C PHE A 17 -4.18 -2.57 -6.06
N THR A 18 -5.31 -3.24 -5.88
CA THR A 18 -6.15 -3.62 -7.01
C THR A 18 -7.05 -2.46 -7.39
N ASP A 19 -7.69 -2.55 -8.55
CA ASP A 19 -8.66 -1.54 -8.95
C ASP A 19 -9.80 -1.45 -7.94
N MET A 20 -10.18 -2.58 -7.35
CA MET A 20 -11.21 -2.60 -6.32
C MET A 20 -10.77 -1.84 -5.08
N ASP A 21 -9.52 -1.97 -4.68
CA ASP A 21 -8.99 -1.23 -3.54
C ASP A 21 -9.04 0.26 -3.81
N VAL A 22 -8.63 0.68 -5.01
CA VAL A 22 -8.65 2.09 -5.40
C VAL A 22 -10.07 2.65 -5.32
N GLU A 23 -11.03 1.92 -5.88
CA GLU A 23 -12.43 2.36 -5.87
C GLU A 23 -13.00 2.40 -4.46
N HIS A 24 -12.62 1.42 -3.63
CA HIS A 24 -13.12 1.34 -2.26
C HIS A 24 -12.70 2.56 -1.43
N MET A 25 -11.50 3.06 -1.65
CA MET A 25 -10.96 4.16 -0.85
C MET A 25 -11.33 5.55 -1.35
N LYS A 26 -11.84 5.67 -2.56
CA LYS A 26 -12.22 6.98 -3.10
C LYS A 26 -13.25 7.72 -2.26
N PRO A 27 -14.31 7.06 -1.74
CA PRO A 27 -15.29 7.76 -0.90
C PRO A 27 -14.69 8.33 0.38
N PHE A 28 -13.53 7.83 0.80
CA PHE A 28 -12.83 8.34 2.00
C PHE A 28 -11.86 9.46 1.65
N GLY A 29 -11.82 9.88 0.39
CA GLY A 29 -10.93 10.94 -0.04
C GLY A 29 -9.49 10.49 -0.26
N ILE A 30 -9.28 9.19 -0.41
CA ILE A 30 -7.94 8.61 -0.60
C ILE A 30 -7.86 8.00 -1.99
N ASP A 31 -6.89 8.48 -2.77
CA ASP A 31 -6.63 7.92 -4.10
C ASP A 31 -5.38 7.02 -4.02
N LEU A 32 -5.61 5.72 -3.98
CA LEU A 32 -4.52 4.76 -3.87
C LEU A 32 -3.66 4.68 -5.13
N SER A 33 -4.07 5.34 -6.20
CA SER A 33 -3.25 5.45 -7.40
C SER A 33 -2.33 6.66 -7.36
N SER A 34 -2.45 7.51 -6.33
CA SER A 34 -1.63 8.70 -6.16
C SER A 34 -0.58 8.48 -5.07
N ARG A 35 0.69 8.65 -5.41
CA ARG A 35 1.76 8.53 -4.42
C ARG A 35 1.56 9.50 -3.25
N ASP A 36 1.18 10.74 -3.56
CA ASP A 36 1.00 11.75 -2.53
C ASP A 36 -0.10 11.38 -1.54
N ASP A 37 -1.21 10.85 -2.04
CA ASP A 37 -2.30 10.42 -1.18
C ASP A 37 -1.89 9.21 -0.33
N VAL A 38 -1.17 8.27 -0.92
CA VAL A 38 -0.70 7.10 -0.19
C VAL A 38 0.30 7.51 0.87
N GLU A 39 1.20 8.43 0.55
CA GLU A 39 2.15 8.93 1.52
C GLU A 39 1.44 9.60 2.70
N ALA A 40 0.46 10.44 2.43
CA ALA A 40 -0.27 11.16 3.46
C ALA A 40 -1.03 10.22 4.40
N ASN A 41 -1.41 9.04 3.90
CA ASN A 41 -2.19 8.07 4.66
C ASN A 41 -1.41 6.78 4.95
N ALA A 42 -0.10 6.79 4.76
CA ALA A 42 0.71 5.59 4.81
C ALA A 42 0.60 4.82 6.12
N ASP A 43 0.62 5.52 7.25
CA ASP A 43 0.54 4.87 8.55
C ASP A 43 -0.80 4.14 8.72
N ASN A 44 -1.89 4.79 8.32
CA ASN A 44 -3.21 4.17 8.39
C ASN A 44 -3.33 2.99 7.43
N ILE A 45 -2.78 3.14 6.23
CA ILE A 45 -2.80 2.06 5.24
C ILE A 45 -2.03 0.86 5.77
N TYR A 46 -0.83 1.10 6.30
CA TYR A 46 -0.02 0.02 6.85
C TYR A 46 -0.74 -0.69 8.00
N ALA A 47 -1.36 0.07 8.89
CA ALA A 47 -2.10 -0.52 10.00
C ALA A 47 -3.22 -1.42 9.50
N THR A 48 -3.97 -0.99 8.49
CA THR A 48 -5.10 -1.77 7.99
C THR A 48 -4.67 -3.01 7.23
N VAL A 49 -3.60 -2.93 6.45
CA VAL A 49 -3.14 -4.12 5.71
C VAL A 49 -2.43 -5.11 6.63
N SER A 50 -1.79 -4.63 7.69
CA SER A 50 -1.09 -5.50 8.62
C SER A 50 -2.03 -6.18 9.61
N ASP A 51 -3.15 -5.54 9.96
CA ASP A 51 -4.11 -6.15 10.88
C ASP A 51 -5.21 -6.93 10.17
N GLY A 52 -5.21 -6.91 8.84
CA GLY A 52 -6.17 -7.66 8.05
C GLY A 52 -7.48 -6.94 7.76
N SER A 53 -7.57 -5.65 8.05
CA SER A 53 -8.76 -4.86 7.73
C SER A 53 -8.89 -4.58 6.24
N MET A 54 -7.79 -4.54 5.54
CA MET A 54 -7.77 -4.38 4.09
C MET A 54 -6.99 -5.50 3.44
N PRO A 55 -7.43 -6.00 2.29
CA PRO A 55 -8.70 -5.64 1.62
C PRO A 55 -9.91 -6.05 2.45
N PRO A 56 -11.08 -5.39 2.21
CA PRO A 56 -12.28 -5.65 3.00
C PRO A 56 -12.73 -7.10 2.92
N ARG A 57 -13.29 -7.59 4.01
CA ARG A 57 -13.86 -8.93 4.03
C ARG A 57 -15.04 -8.98 3.06
N GLY A 58 -15.14 -10.06 2.33
CA GLY A 58 -16.22 -10.24 1.38
C GLY A 58 -15.96 -9.63 0.02
N SER A 59 -14.81 -8.95 -0.16
CA SER A 59 -14.44 -8.39 -1.45
C SER A 59 -13.97 -9.45 -2.45
N GLY A 60 -13.62 -10.64 -1.94
CA GLY A 60 -13.06 -11.68 -2.79
C GLY A 60 -11.56 -11.55 -3.02
N GLU A 61 -10.95 -10.54 -2.45
CA GLU A 61 -9.51 -10.32 -2.60
C GLU A 61 -8.76 -10.95 -1.45
N GLU A 62 -7.55 -11.39 -1.73
CA GLU A 62 -6.68 -11.94 -0.70
C GLU A 62 -6.09 -10.81 0.14
N ARG A 63 -5.90 -11.10 1.42
CA ARG A 63 -5.21 -10.16 2.30
C ARG A 63 -3.74 -10.07 1.90
N TRP A 64 -3.15 -8.93 2.20
CA TRP A 64 -1.73 -8.76 1.95
C TRP A 64 -0.93 -9.77 2.76
N SER A 65 0.08 -10.34 2.12
CA SER A 65 1.03 -11.22 2.79
C SER A 65 1.94 -10.38 3.70
N THR A 66 2.62 -11.07 4.62
CA THR A 66 3.64 -10.41 5.45
C THR A 66 4.68 -9.73 4.58
N GLU A 67 5.06 -10.37 3.48
CA GLU A 67 6.04 -9.83 2.56
C GLU A 67 5.58 -8.53 1.92
N MET A 68 4.31 -8.45 1.55
CA MET A 68 3.75 -7.21 0.98
C MET A 68 3.73 -6.10 2.02
N CYS A 69 3.35 -6.41 3.26
CA CYS A 69 3.35 -5.43 4.34
C CYS A 69 4.76 -4.91 4.61
N GLU A 70 5.74 -5.80 4.62
CA GLU A 70 7.13 -5.40 4.84
C GLU A 70 7.64 -4.52 3.70
N ARG A 71 7.26 -4.82 2.47
CA ARG A 71 7.64 -4.01 1.32
C ARG A 71 7.07 -2.61 1.43
N PHE A 72 5.82 -2.51 1.84
CA PHE A 72 5.19 -1.20 2.03
C PHE A 72 5.91 -0.41 3.13
N LYS A 73 6.23 -1.08 4.23
CA LYS A 73 6.95 -0.44 5.34
C LYS A 73 8.34 0.02 4.90
N GLN A 74 9.03 -0.80 4.13
CA GLN A 74 10.35 -0.46 3.60
C GLN A 74 10.27 0.77 2.70
N TRP A 75 9.24 0.84 1.86
CA TRP A 75 9.03 2.00 1.01
C TRP A 75 8.86 3.27 1.84
N GLN A 76 8.13 3.18 2.96
CA GLN A 76 7.99 4.31 3.87
C GLN A 76 9.34 4.73 4.44
N THR A 77 10.14 3.78 4.89
CA THR A 77 11.45 4.11 5.48
C THR A 77 12.43 4.68 4.45
N GLN A 78 12.20 4.42 3.18
CA GLN A 78 13.03 4.96 2.11
C GLN A 78 12.61 6.38 1.70
N GLY A 79 11.59 6.93 2.33
CA GLY A 79 11.15 8.29 2.04
C GLY A 79 10.12 8.39 0.93
N PHE A 80 9.35 7.35 0.71
CA PHE A 80 8.23 7.33 -0.25
C PHE A 80 8.67 7.60 -1.69
N PRO A 81 9.64 6.86 -2.25
CA PRO A 81 10.07 7.11 -3.62
C PRO A 81 8.93 6.97 -4.63
N PRO A 82 8.89 7.84 -5.64
CA PRO A 82 7.80 7.82 -6.63
C PRO A 82 7.81 6.62 -7.56
#